data_4f5d301d3becc56f83eba5ddbda22d6a
#
_entry.id   4f5d301d3becc56f83eba5ddbda22d6a
#
_cell.length_a   1.000
_cell.length_b   1.000
_cell.length_c   1.000
_cell.angle_alpha   90.00
_cell.angle_beta   90.00
_cell.angle_gamma   90.00
#
_symmetry.space_group_name_H-M   'P 1'
#
loop_
_entity.id
_entity.type
_entity.pdbx_description
1 polymer ?
#
loop_
_entity_poly.entity_id
_entity_poly.type
_entity_poly.pdbx_seq_one_letter_code
_entity_poly.pdbx_strand_id
1 'polypeptide(L)'
;MKFRGDSPIYLQVCDKIKKDIINKLISPGDKLPSTRELSVKLTINPNTAARVYRELEDEGLTFTQRGRGTFVTKDSEKLKVLKKEVAQNAVDSFLKEMYEMNFNNSEIIGILKDEMEVAND
;
A
#
# COMPACT_ATOMS: atom_id res chain seq x y z
N MET A 1 8.09 -12.04 -3.68
CA MET A 1 7.22 -11.50 -2.62
C MET A 1 6.63 -12.64 -1.81
N LYS A 2 6.67 -12.52 -0.52
CA LYS A 2 6.09 -13.51 0.39
C LYS A 2 4.70 -13.07 0.80
N PHE A 3 3.70 -13.91 0.59
CA PHE A 3 2.30 -13.58 0.93
C PHE A 3 1.91 -14.17 2.28
N ARG A 4 1.15 -13.37 3.05
CA ARG A 4 0.54 -13.83 4.30
C ARG A 4 -0.79 -14.53 4.00
N GLY A 5 -1.19 -15.46 4.89
CA GLY A 5 -2.47 -16.15 4.76
C GLY A 5 -3.65 -15.40 5.38
N ASP A 6 -3.42 -14.23 5.98
CA ASP A 6 -4.42 -13.49 6.75
C ASP A 6 -5.27 -12.51 5.92
N SER A 7 -4.91 -12.29 4.66
CA SER A 7 -5.65 -11.41 3.77
C SER A 7 -5.52 -11.85 2.31
N PRO A 8 -6.44 -11.41 1.43
CA PRO A 8 -6.37 -11.74 0.01
C PRO A 8 -5.07 -11.28 -0.63
N ILE A 9 -4.54 -12.07 -1.55
CA ILE A 9 -3.29 -11.77 -2.25
C ILE A 9 -3.36 -10.43 -2.99
N TYR A 10 -4.49 -10.15 -3.66
CA TYR A 10 -4.59 -8.91 -4.44
C TYR A 10 -4.45 -7.66 -3.56
N LEU A 11 -4.97 -7.69 -2.32
CA LEU A 11 -4.83 -6.57 -1.39
C LEU A 11 -3.38 -6.38 -0.94
N GLN A 12 -2.66 -7.47 -0.71
CA GLN A 12 -1.25 -7.41 -0.34
C GLN A 12 -0.39 -6.83 -1.47
N VAL A 13 -0.70 -7.17 -2.72
CA VAL A 13 0.00 -6.63 -3.89
C VAL A 13 -0.34 -5.14 -4.06
N CYS A 14 -1.61 -4.76 -3.91
CA CYS A 14 -2.00 -3.34 -3.94
C CYS A 14 -1.25 -2.53 -2.89
N ASP A 15 -1.16 -3.03 -1.66
CA ASP A 15 -0.41 -2.39 -0.57
C ASP A 15 1.06 -2.22 -0.92
N LYS A 16 1.67 -3.24 -1.49
CA LYS A 16 3.08 -3.19 -1.90
C LYS A 16 3.31 -2.11 -2.95
N ILE A 17 2.46 -2.04 -3.96
CA ILE A 17 2.56 -1.02 -5.01
C ILE A 17 2.38 0.38 -4.41
N LYS A 18 1.39 0.57 -3.54
CA LYS A 18 1.14 1.85 -2.85
C LYS A 18 2.37 2.29 -2.06
N LYS A 19 2.98 1.39 -1.30
CA LYS A 19 4.20 1.70 -0.53
C LYS A 19 5.38 2.03 -1.43
N ASP A 20 5.52 1.35 -2.55
CA ASP A 20 6.57 1.64 -3.52
C ASP A 20 6.39 3.02 -4.15
N ILE A 21 5.14 3.44 -4.38
CA ILE A 21 4.84 4.80 -4.85
C ILE A 21 5.21 5.84 -3.77
N ILE A 22 4.81 5.59 -2.52
CA ILE A 22 5.11 6.49 -1.39
C ILE A 22 6.62 6.60 -1.17
N ASN A 23 7.35 5.51 -1.29
CA ASN A 23 8.80 5.45 -1.10
C ASN A 23 9.59 5.90 -2.33
N LYS A 24 8.89 6.34 -3.38
CA LYS A 24 9.48 6.82 -4.63
C LYS A 24 10.29 5.76 -5.38
N LEU A 25 10.02 4.49 -5.14
CA LEU A 25 10.55 3.39 -5.94
C LEU A 25 9.83 3.32 -7.28
N ILE A 26 8.58 3.78 -7.30
CA ILE A 26 7.77 3.98 -8.49
C ILE A 26 7.39 5.46 -8.51
N SER A 27 7.71 6.15 -9.59
CA SER A 27 7.47 7.60 -9.71
C SER A 27 6.15 7.91 -10.39
N PRO A 28 5.56 9.11 -10.14
CA PRO A 28 4.37 9.54 -10.89
C PRO A 28 4.59 9.45 -12.39
N GLY A 29 3.64 8.89 -13.11
CA GLY A 29 3.72 8.72 -14.55
C GLY A 29 4.50 7.50 -15.01
N ASP A 30 5.13 6.76 -14.13
CA ASP A 30 5.84 5.54 -14.50
C ASP A 30 4.89 4.50 -15.06
N LYS A 31 5.37 3.76 -16.05
CA LYS A 31 4.68 2.61 -16.60
C LYS A 31 4.85 1.43 -15.65
N LEU A 32 3.74 0.79 -15.31
CA LEU A 32 3.75 -0.43 -14.50
C LEU A 32 3.90 -1.66 -15.39
N PRO A 33 4.36 -2.80 -14.84
CA PRO A 33 4.36 -4.05 -15.60
C PRO A 33 2.95 -4.36 -16.12
N SER A 34 2.85 -5.04 -17.26
CA SER A 34 1.57 -5.52 -17.74
C SER A 34 0.97 -6.52 -16.73
N THR A 35 -0.33 -6.78 -16.81
CA THR A 35 -0.98 -7.80 -15.99
C THR A 35 -0.24 -9.14 -16.08
N ARG A 36 0.14 -9.53 -17.29
CA ARG A 36 0.87 -10.78 -17.53
C ARG A 36 2.25 -10.75 -16.88
N GLU A 37 3.00 -9.66 -17.07
CA GLU A 37 4.33 -9.49 -16.47
C GLU A 37 4.25 -9.50 -14.95
N LEU A 38 3.25 -8.83 -14.37
CA LEU A 38 3.04 -8.83 -12.92
C LEU A 38 2.75 -10.22 -12.40
N SER A 39 1.89 -10.99 -13.09
CA SER A 39 1.56 -12.35 -12.68
C SER A 39 2.78 -13.27 -12.68
N VAL A 40 3.63 -13.16 -13.70
CA VAL A 40 4.87 -13.94 -13.80
C VAL A 40 5.85 -13.52 -12.71
N LYS A 41 6.06 -12.22 -12.55
CA LYS A 41 7.02 -11.66 -11.58
C LYS A 41 6.71 -12.06 -10.16
N LEU A 42 5.43 -12.06 -9.79
CA LEU A 42 5.00 -12.36 -8.42
C LEU A 42 4.52 -13.81 -8.25
N THR A 43 4.49 -14.57 -9.31
CA THR A 43 3.98 -15.95 -9.32
C THR A 43 2.54 -15.99 -8.76
N ILE A 44 1.68 -15.16 -9.31
CA ILE A 44 0.26 -15.08 -8.95
C ILE A 44 -0.61 -15.36 -10.17
N ASN A 45 -1.87 -15.70 -9.91
CA ASN A 45 -2.84 -15.92 -10.97
C ASN A 45 -3.04 -14.64 -11.80
N PRO A 46 -3.07 -14.71 -13.15
CA PRO A 46 -3.32 -13.55 -14.00
C PRO A 46 -4.60 -12.79 -13.65
N ASN A 47 -5.66 -13.49 -13.21
CA ASN A 47 -6.89 -12.85 -12.77
C ASN A 47 -6.68 -12.02 -11.50
N THR A 48 -5.81 -12.50 -10.59
CA THR A 48 -5.44 -11.76 -9.39
C THR A 48 -4.66 -10.50 -9.76
N ALA A 49 -3.72 -10.60 -10.69
CA ALA A 49 -2.96 -9.45 -11.19
C ALA A 49 -3.89 -8.42 -11.85
N ALA A 50 -4.85 -8.87 -12.65
CA ALA A 50 -5.85 -7.99 -13.27
C ALA A 50 -6.68 -7.27 -12.21
N ARG A 51 -7.05 -7.96 -11.13
CA ARG A 51 -7.80 -7.38 -10.02
C ARG A 51 -6.98 -6.29 -9.29
N VAL A 52 -5.68 -6.51 -9.12
CA VAL A 52 -4.79 -5.49 -8.52
C VAL A 52 -4.89 -4.18 -9.29
N TYR A 53 -4.74 -4.23 -10.60
CA TYR A 53 -4.76 -3.01 -11.42
C TYR A 53 -6.15 -2.38 -11.47
N ARG A 54 -7.20 -3.19 -11.47
CA ARG A 54 -8.57 -2.69 -11.41
C ARG A 54 -8.84 -1.92 -10.12
N GLU A 55 -8.40 -2.47 -8.98
CA GLU A 55 -8.53 -1.80 -7.68
C GLU A 55 -7.74 -0.48 -7.64
N LEU A 56 -6.51 -0.48 -8.12
CA LEU A 56 -5.69 0.74 -8.14
C LEU A 56 -6.29 1.80 -9.07
N GLU A 57 -6.85 1.39 -10.20
CA GLU A 57 -7.52 2.31 -11.13
C GLU A 57 -8.81 2.87 -10.54
N ASP A 58 -9.59 2.04 -9.86
CA ASP A 58 -10.81 2.47 -9.16
C ASP A 58 -10.50 3.53 -8.09
N GLU A 59 -9.35 3.42 -7.44
CA GLU A 59 -8.88 4.42 -6.48
C GLU A 59 -8.24 5.65 -7.14
N GLY A 60 -8.12 5.66 -8.45
CA GLY A 60 -7.54 6.76 -9.19
C GLY A 60 -6.01 6.84 -9.11
N LEU A 61 -5.35 5.80 -8.63
CA LEU A 61 -3.89 5.77 -8.47
C LEU A 61 -3.17 5.38 -9.75
N THR A 62 -3.84 4.68 -10.64
CA THR A 62 -3.31 4.30 -11.95
C THR A 62 -4.32 4.62 -13.03
N PHE A 63 -3.85 4.67 -14.27
CA PHE A 63 -4.71 4.81 -15.43
C PHE A 63 -4.16 3.94 -16.55
N THR A 64 -5.07 3.42 -17.35
CA THR A 64 -4.73 2.58 -18.50
C THR A 64 -4.87 3.40 -19.77
N GLN A 65 -3.83 3.39 -20.60
CA GLN A 65 -3.87 3.95 -21.96
C GLN A 65 -3.88 2.76 -22.92
N ARG A 66 -4.97 2.65 -23.66
CA ARG A 66 -5.15 1.55 -24.59
C ARG A 66 -4.00 1.45 -25.58
N GLY A 67 -3.41 0.26 -25.70
CA GLY A 67 -2.26 0.02 -26.56
C GLY A 67 -0.92 0.49 -26.00
N ARG A 68 -0.91 1.16 -24.84
CA ARG A 68 0.32 1.69 -24.23
C ARG A 68 0.64 1.08 -22.89
N GLY A 69 -0.37 0.73 -22.08
CA GLY A 69 -0.20 0.09 -20.80
C GLY A 69 -0.85 0.84 -19.64
N THR A 70 -0.46 0.46 -18.44
CA THR A 70 -0.94 1.04 -17.19
C THR A 70 0.15 1.91 -16.57
N PHE A 71 -0.23 3.09 -16.13
CA PHE A 71 0.70 4.11 -15.62
C PHE A 71 0.25 4.63 -14.27
N VAL A 72 1.20 5.04 -13.45
CA VAL A 72 0.90 5.70 -12.17
C VAL A 72 0.40 7.12 -12.42
N THR A 73 -0.63 7.53 -11.67
CA THR A 73 -1.17 8.89 -11.79
C THR A 73 -0.09 9.94 -11.55
N LYS A 74 -0.23 11.08 -12.23
CA LYS A 74 0.61 12.28 -12.00
C LYS A 74 -0.07 13.27 -11.06
N ASP A 75 -1.28 12.98 -10.61
CA ASP A 75 -2.06 13.87 -9.75
C ASP A 75 -1.44 13.91 -8.35
N SER A 76 -0.74 14.99 -8.03
CA SER A 76 -0.05 15.15 -6.76
C SER A 76 -1.00 15.14 -5.56
N GLU A 77 -2.23 15.61 -5.73
CA GLU A 77 -3.22 15.60 -4.65
C GLU A 77 -3.65 14.18 -4.32
N LYS A 78 -3.88 13.34 -5.33
CA LYS A 78 -4.19 11.91 -5.12
C LYS A 78 -3.06 11.19 -4.40
N LEU A 79 -1.82 11.51 -4.73
CA LEU A 79 -0.66 10.89 -4.09
C LEU A 79 -0.49 11.34 -2.63
N LYS A 80 -0.84 12.60 -2.32
CA LYS A 80 -0.87 13.08 -0.93
C LYS A 80 -1.94 12.37 -0.11
N VAL A 81 -3.13 12.20 -0.69
CA VAL A 81 -4.23 11.48 -0.04
C VAL A 81 -3.83 10.03 0.20
N LEU A 82 -3.20 9.39 -0.78
CA LEU A 82 -2.71 8.02 -0.65
C LEU A 82 -1.75 7.89 0.54
N LYS A 83 -0.78 8.77 0.65
CA LYS A 83 0.21 8.74 1.73
C LYS A 83 -0.47 8.84 3.09
N LYS A 84 -1.44 9.75 3.21
CA LYS A 84 -2.21 9.93 4.44
C LYS A 84 -3.05 8.71 4.79
N GLU A 85 -3.71 8.11 3.80
CA GLU A 85 -4.53 6.91 4.00
C GLU A 85 -3.69 5.70 4.44
N VAL A 86 -2.55 5.50 3.82
CA VAL A 86 -1.64 4.40 4.20
C VAL A 86 -1.16 4.57 5.64
N ALA A 87 -0.80 5.80 6.02
CA ALA A 87 -0.40 6.12 7.39
C ALA A 87 -1.55 5.89 8.37
N GLN A 88 -2.75 6.35 8.03
CA GLN A 88 -3.93 6.18 8.88
C GLN A 88 -4.25 4.70 9.08
N ASN A 89 -4.19 3.90 8.02
CA ASN A 89 -4.45 2.46 8.11
C ASN A 89 -3.44 1.76 9.01
N ALA A 90 -2.18 2.15 8.96
CA ALA A 90 -1.13 1.60 9.82
C ALA A 90 -1.40 1.93 11.28
N VAL A 91 -1.80 3.17 11.58
CA VAL A 91 -2.16 3.61 12.94
C VAL A 91 -3.38 2.84 13.43
N ASP A 92 -4.42 2.72 12.61
CA ASP A 92 -5.65 2.02 12.96
C ASP A 92 -5.38 0.55 13.30
N SER A 93 -4.56 -0.12 12.49
CA SER A 93 -4.18 -1.51 12.73
C SER A 93 -3.40 -1.67 14.03
N PHE A 94 -2.46 -0.76 14.28
CA PHE A 94 -1.67 -0.74 15.52
C PHE A 94 -2.57 -0.55 16.74
N LEU A 95 -3.47 0.44 16.71
CA LEU A 95 -4.38 0.72 17.82
C LEU A 95 -5.32 -0.44 18.10
N LYS A 96 -5.87 -1.05 17.02
CA LYS A 96 -6.73 -2.22 17.17
C LYS A 96 -6.01 -3.35 17.90
N GLU A 97 -4.77 -3.63 17.50
CA GLU A 97 -3.96 -4.69 18.14
C GLU A 97 -3.70 -4.38 19.60
N MET A 98 -3.36 -3.12 19.93
CA MET A 98 -3.11 -2.69 21.30
C MET A 98 -4.37 -2.79 22.16
N TYR A 99 -5.51 -2.36 21.64
CA TYR A 99 -6.78 -2.44 22.38
C TYR A 99 -7.22 -3.89 22.63
N GLU A 100 -6.96 -4.78 21.67
CA GLU A 100 -7.23 -6.21 21.84
C GLU A 100 -6.42 -6.82 22.99
N MET A 101 -5.26 -6.26 23.31
CA MET A 101 -4.41 -6.65 24.43
C MET A 101 -4.71 -5.86 25.70
N ASN A 102 -5.80 -5.10 25.72
CA ASN A 102 -6.26 -4.29 26.86
C ASN A 102 -5.33 -3.15 27.27
N PHE A 103 -4.50 -2.65 26.35
CA PHE A 103 -3.78 -1.40 26.60
C PHE A 103 -4.73 -0.22 26.46
N ASN A 104 -4.64 0.73 27.37
CA ASN A 104 -5.42 1.97 27.30
C ASN A 104 -4.61 3.07 26.57
N ASN A 105 -5.26 4.18 26.26
CA ASN A 105 -4.62 5.26 25.52
C ASN A 105 -3.39 5.83 26.21
N SER A 106 -3.45 5.97 27.52
CA SER A 106 -2.33 6.49 28.32
C SER A 106 -1.09 5.61 28.21
N GLU A 107 -1.29 4.30 28.29
CA GLU A 107 -0.21 3.31 28.15
C GLU A 107 0.37 3.33 26.74
N ILE A 108 -0.50 3.39 25.73
CA ILE A 108 -0.09 3.44 24.32
C ILE A 108 0.76 4.69 24.05
N ILE A 109 0.29 5.85 24.52
CA ILE A 109 1.01 7.11 24.36
C ILE A 109 2.38 7.04 25.03
N GLY A 110 2.46 6.46 26.23
CA GLY A 110 3.72 6.28 26.94
C GLY A 110 4.73 5.43 26.17
N ILE A 111 4.28 4.30 25.64
CA ILE A 111 5.12 3.39 24.85
C ILE A 111 5.62 4.11 23.59
N LEU A 112 4.74 4.83 22.88
CA LEU A 112 5.09 5.56 21.67
C LEU A 112 6.10 6.67 21.94
N LYS A 113 5.94 7.42 23.03
CA LYS A 113 6.89 8.47 23.41
C LYS A 113 8.27 7.90 23.68
N ASP A 114 8.34 6.80 24.44
CA ASP A 114 9.62 6.15 24.75
C ASP A 114 10.32 5.69 23.47
N GLU A 115 9.61 5.06 22.55
CA GLU A 115 10.16 4.59 21.28
C GLU A 115 10.61 5.74 20.38
N MET A 116 9.82 6.79 20.29
CA MET A 116 10.15 7.96 19.46
C MET A 116 11.32 8.74 20.00
N GLU A 117 11.45 8.87 21.32
CA GLU A 117 12.60 9.51 21.96
C GLU A 117 13.88 8.71 21.71
N VAL A 118 13.84 7.40 21.86
CA VAL A 118 14.98 6.52 21.56
C VAL A 118 15.37 6.61 20.09
N ALA A 119 14.40 6.63 19.18
CA ALA A 119 14.65 6.70 17.74
C ALA A 119 15.27 8.04 17.30
N ASN A 120 15.05 9.12 18.05
CA ASN A 120 15.57 10.45 17.76
C ASN A 120 16.94 10.73 18.40
N ASP A 121 17.37 9.85 19.27
CA ASP A 121 18.69 9.91 19.89
C ASP A 121 19.74 9.28 18.95
#